data_9117794c8494d226ab231ef85e651bd7
#
_entry.id   9117794c8494d226ab231ef85e651bd7
#
_cell.length_a   1.000
_cell.length_b   1.000
_cell.length_c   1.000
_cell.angle_alpha   90.00
_cell.angle_beta   90.00
_cell.angle_gamma   90.00
#
_symmetry.space_group_name_H-M   'P 1'
#
loop_
_entity.id
_entity.type
_entity.pdbx_description
1 polymer ?
#
loop_
_entity_poly.entity_id
_entity_poly.type
_entity_poly.pdbx_seq_one_letter_code
_entity_poly.pdbx_strand_id
1 'polypeptide(L)'
;ISNKGWYQKESEKENFGEQPIDVAYTVLALNTFYDQFKDEDYLSKMKSAFDWFLGKNHLKRTIYNPCTAGCFDGLEQNNVNLNQGAESTISYALARLKIEEKFPSAENLIDYNQRILVKNDKMEC
;
A
#
# COMPACT_ATOMS: atom_id res chain seq x y z
N ILE A 1 -3.08 -7.39 6.70
CA ILE A 1 -3.98 -7.46 7.88
C ILE A 1 -5.39 -7.54 7.36
N SER A 2 -6.16 -8.55 7.79
CA SER A 2 -7.57 -8.69 7.40
C SER A 2 -8.48 -7.79 8.22
N ASN A 3 -9.46 -7.16 7.57
CA ASN A 3 -10.56 -6.44 8.20
C ASN A 3 -11.84 -7.27 8.35
N LYS A 4 -11.77 -8.56 8.04
CA LYS A 4 -12.91 -9.48 8.20
C LYS A 4 -12.93 -10.05 9.62
N GLY A 5 -13.88 -9.59 10.41
CA GLY A 5 -14.12 -10.08 11.76
C GLY A 5 -13.10 -9.61 12.80
N TRP A 6 -13.38 -9.95 14.05
CA TRP A 6 -12.51 -9.65 15.17
C TRP A 6 -11.50 -10.78 15.37
N TYR A 7 -10.22 -10.42 15.51
CA TYR A 7 -9.22 -11.41 15.91
C TYR A 7 -9.45 -11.80 17.38
N GLN A 8 -9.72 -13.07 17.59
CA GLN A 8 -9.77 -13.67 18.93
C GLN A 8 -8.47 -14.44 19.17
N LYS A 9 -7.88 -14.24 20.34
CA LYS A 9 -6.69 -14.99 20.75
C LYS A 9 -7.00 -16.50 20.68
N GLU A 10 -6.08 -17.27 20.10
CA GLU A 10 -6.21 -18.73 19.92
C GLU A 10 -7.24 -19.19 18.87
N SER A 11 -7.86 -18.28 18.12
CA SER A 11 -8.70 -18.63 16.97
C SER A 11 -7.93 -18.54 15.64
N GLU A 12 -8.47 -19.17 14.61
CA GLU A 12 -7.93 -19.00 13.26
C GLU A 12 -8.05 -17.52 12.79
N LYS A 13 -6.98 -17.04 12.18
CA LYS A 13 -6.93 -15.67 11.67
C LYS A 13 -7.50 -15.60 10.26
N GLU A 14 -8.40 -14.66 10.03
CA GLU A 14 -8.80 -14.29 8.68
C GLU A 14 -7.60 -13.67 7.94
N ASN A 15 -7.35 -14.13 6.73
CA ASN A 15 -6.17 -13.74 5.95
C ASN A 15 -6.43 -12.73 4.84
N PHE A 16 -7.70 -12.51 4.47
CA PHE A 16 -8.10 -11.70 3.34
C PHE A 16 -9.03 -10.55 3.75
N GLY A 17 -9.31 -9.62 2.84
CA GLY A 17 -10.04 -8.41 3.13
C GLY A 17 -9.13 -7.31 3.67
N GLU A 18 -7.99 -7.11 3.00
CA GLU A 18 -7.03 -6.06 3.33
C GLU A 18 -7.50 -4.72 2.77
N GLN A 19 -7.30 -3.66 3.51
CA GLN A 19 -7.72 -2.31 3.12
C GLN A 19 -6.54 -1.32 3.09
N PRO A 20 -6.60 -0.31 2.20
CA PRO A 20 -5.61 0.76 2.12
C PRO A 20 -5.27 1.45 3.44
N ILE A 21 -6.29 1.65 4.30
CA ILE A 21 -6.11 2.30 5.59
C ILE A 21 -5.17 1.54 6.53
N ASP A 22 -5.25 0.21 6.56
CA ASP A 22 -4.37 -0.61 7.42
C ASP A 22 -2.91 -0.51 6.98
N VAL A 23 -2.70 -0.52 5.66
CA VAL A 23 -1.36 -0.36 5.07
C VAL A 23 -0.81 1.04 5.34
N ALA A 24 -1.64 2.07 5.18
CA ALA A 24 -1.25 3.44 5.44
C ALA A 24 -0.84 3.64 6.91
N TYR A 25 -1.64 3.19 7.86
CA TYR A 25 -1.28 3.27 9.28
C TYR A 25 -0.04 2.46 9.62
N THR A 26 0.19 1.33 8.96
CA THR A 26 1.44 0.57 9.11
C THR A 26 2.64 1.41 8.64
N VAL A 27 2.56 2.06 7.48
CA VAL A 27 3.61 2.96 6.97
C VAL A 27 3.85 4.12 7.94
N LEU A 28 2.79 4.78 8.44
CA LEU A 28 2.90 5.89 9.39
C LEU A 28 3.52 5.46 10.71
N ALA A 29 3.13 4.31 11.25
CA ALA A 29 3.69 3.77 12.48
C ALA A 29 5.19 3.45 12.33
N LEU A 30 5.57 2.79 11.23
CA LEU A 30 6.97 2.45 10.95
C LEU A 30 7.82 3.72 10.75
N ASN A 31 7.26 4.77 10.12
CA ASN A 31 7.91 6.07 10.03
C ASN A 31 8.18 6.66 11.43
N THR A 32 7.18 6.62 12.31
CA THR A 32 7.32 7.12 13.69
C THR A 32 8.36 6.34 14.48
N PHE A 33 8.39 5.01 14.36
CA PHE A 33 9.41 4.17 14.98
C PHE A 33 10.80 4.48 14.44
N TYR A 34 10.96 4.65 13.14
CA TYR A 34 12.23 5.07 12.57
C TYR A 34 12.68 6.42 13.11
N ASP A 35 11.79 7.40 13.18
CA ASP A 35 12.13 8.73 13.68
C ASP A 35 12.58 8.70 15.15
N GLN A 36 12.01 7.79 15.94
CA GLN A 36 12.37 7.61 17.35
C GLN A 36 13.66 6.79 17.56
N PHE A 37 13.80 5.67 16.87
CA PHE A 37 14.85 4.69 17.16
C PHE A 37 16.02 4.73 16.18
N LYS A 38 15.84 5.34 15.00
CA LYS A 38 16.85 5.44 13.91
C LYS A 38 17.36 4.08 13.42
N ASP A 39 16.55 3.03 13.55
CA ASP A 39 16.85 1.71 13.06
C ASP A 39 16.35 1.56 11.61
N GLU A 40 17.26 1.29 10.68
CA GLU A 40 17.01 1.16 9.24
C GLU A 40 16.06 0.01 8.89
N ASP A 41 15.89 -0.96 9.79
CA ASP A 41 14.93 -2.05 9.60
C ASP A 41 13.48 -1.52 9.50
N TYR A 42 13.16 -0.44 10.22
CA TYR A 42 11.86 0.21 10.09
C TYR A 42 11.64 0.85 8.71
N LEU A 43 12.69 1.43 8.09
CA LEU A 43 12.59 1.95 6.72
C LEU A 43 12.36 0.83 5.69
N SER A 44 13.10 -0.27 5.84
CA SER A 44 12.93 -1.44 4.98
C SER A 44 11.50 -2.00 5.06
N LYS A 45 10.97 -2.15 6.27
CA LYS A 45 9.59 -2.59 6.52
C LYS A 45 8.56 -1.59 5.99
N MET A 46 8.81 -0.30 6.15
CA MET A 46 7.96 0.78 5.65
C MET A 46 7.82 0.72 4.12
N LYS A 47 8.95 0.57 3.43
CA LYS A 47 8.95 0.39 1.97
C LYS A 47 8.21 -0.88 1.56
N SER A 48 8.46 -2.00 2.24
CA SER A 48 7.80 -3.26 1.98
C SER A 48 6.27 -3.17 2.16
N ALA A 49 5.82 -2.48 3.21
CA ALA A 49 4.39 -2.23 3.43
C ALA A 49 3.78 -1.38 2.30
N PHE A 50 4.46 -0.31 1.90
CA PHE A 50 3.98 0.55 0.81
C PHE A 50 3.92 -0.17 -0.54
N ASP A 51 4.83 -1.08 -0.81
CA ASP A 51 4.87 -1.88 -2.04
C ASP A 51 3.60 -2.73 -2.25
N TRP A 52 2.80 -2.95 -1.19
CA TRP A 52 1.48 -3.57 -1.31
C TRP A 52 0.55 -2.80 -2.26
N PHE A 53 0.53 -1.48 -2.20
CA PHE A 53 -0.24 -0.63 -3.13
C PHE A 53 0.16 -0.83 -4.59
N LEU A 54 1.36 -1.29 -4.82
CA LEU A 54 1.99 -1.37 -6.13
C LEU A 54 2.01 -2.77 -6.71
N GLY A 55 1.32 -3.67 -6.06
CA GLY A 55 1.14 -5.03 -6.51
C GLY A 55 2.07 -6.06 -5.86
N LYS A 56 2.84 -5.72 -4.82
CA LYS A 56 3.50 -6.72 -3.98
C LYS A 56 2.52 -7.26 -2.94
N ASN A 57 1.44 -7.85 -3.42
CA ASN A 57 0.40 -8.50 -2.66
C ASN A 57 0.09 -9.88 -3.27
N HIS A 58 -0.76 -10.68 -2.62
CA HIS A 58 -1.02 -12.06 -3.02
C HIS A 58 -1.63 -12.20 -4.42
N LEU A 59 -2.39 -11.20 -4.90
CA LEU A 59 -2.96 -11.19 -6.24
C LEU A 59 -2.03 -10.56 -7.28
N LYS A 60 -0.90 -9.99 -6.89
CA LYS A 60 0.02 -9.24 -7.75
C LYS A 60 -0.70 -8.12 -8.54
N ARG A 61 -1.68 -7.48 -7.91
CA ARG A 61 -2.49 -6.41 -8.47
C ARG A 61 -2.17 -5.07 -7.83
N THR A 62 -1.98 -4.05 -8.68
CA THR A 62 -1.83 -2.66 -8.22
C THR A 62 -3.15 -2.19 -7.62
N ILE A 63 -3.08 -1.58 -6.44
CA ILE A 63 -4.24 -1.04 -5.72
C ILE A 63 -4.40 0.46 -5.98
N TYR A 64 -3.32 1.17 -6.27
CA TYR A 64 -3.39 2.53 -6.79
C TYR A 64 -3.70 2.52 -8.29
N ASN A 65 -4.66 3.36 -8.72
CA ASN A 65 -5.01 3.51 -10.13
C ASN A 65 -4.43 4.82 -10.68
N PRO A 66 -3.36 4.80 -11.49
CA PRO A 66 -2.73 6.01 -12.01
C PRO A 66 -3.60 6.76 -13.04
N CYS A 67 -4.57 6.10 -13.67
CA CYS A 67 -5.46 6.72 -14.65
C CYS A 67 -6.45 7.68 -14.00
N THR A 68 -6.88 7.38 -12.78
CA THR A 68 -7.84 8.19 -12.01
C THR A 68 -7.20 8.95 -10.86
N ALA A 69 -5.93 8.64 -10.53
CA ALA A 69 -5.25 9.05 -9.30
C ALA A 69 -5.95 8.57 -8.02
N GLY A 70 -6.86 7.62 -8.11
CA GLY A 70 -7.58 7.03 -7.00
C GLY A 70 -6.94 5.74 -6.49
N CYS A 71 -7.42 5.26 -5.36
CA CYS A 71 -7.00 4.01 -4.77
C CYS A 71 -8.21 3.09 -4.62
N PHE A 72 -8.08 1.83 -5.01
CA PHE A 72 -9.11 0.81 -4.84
C PHE A 72 -9.35 0.51 -3.37
N ASP A 73 -10.60 0.18 -3.00
CA ASP A 73 -11.02 0.12 -1.60
C ASP A 73 -10.55 -1.12 -0.84
N GLY A 74 -10.11 -2.15 -1.52
CA GLY A 74 -9.62 -3.33 -0.81
C GLY A 74 -9.13 -4.46 -1.68
N LEU A 75 -8.43 -5.37 -1.05
CA LEU A 75 -7.89 -6.59 -1.64
C LEU A 75 -8.55 -7.79 -0.96
N GLU A 76 -9.37 -8.50 -1.72
CA GLU A 76 -10.07 -9.70 -1.28
C GLU A 76 -9.26 -10.97 -1.64
N GLN A 77 -9.76 -12.12 -1.31
CA GLN A 77 -9.09 -13.39 -1.58
C GLN A 77 -8.79 -13.58 -3.08
N ASN A 78 -9.76 -13.30 -3.94
CA ASN A 78 -9.67 -13.60 -5.38
C ASN A 78 -9.82 -12.38 -6.28
N ASN A 79 -10.11 -11.21 -5.75
CA ASN A 79 -10.36 -9.99 -6.51
C ASN A 79 -9.97 -8.72 -5.75
N VAL A 80 -9.85 -7.64 -6.49
CA VAL A 80 -9.73 -6.28 -5.96
C VAL A 80 -11.13 -5.65 -5.93
N ASN A 81 -11.48 -5.00 -4.84
CA ASN A 81 -12.65 -4.13 -4.79
C ASN A 81 -12.34 -2.85 -5.56
N LEU A 82 -12.87 -2.74 -6.77
CA LEU A 82 -12.55 -1.65 -7.71
C LEU A 82 -13.21 -0.31 -7.38
N ASN A 83 -14.02 -0.23 -6.32
CA ASN A 83 -14.51 1.05 -5.83
C ASN A 83 -13.32 1.91 -5.37
N GLN A 84 -13.40 3.22 -5.56
CA GLN A 84 -12.33 4.18 -5.22
C GLN A 84 -12.89 5.21 -4.25
N GLY A 85 -12.98 4.82 -2.98
CA GLY A 85 -13.47 5.69 -1.93
C GLY A 85 -12.45 6.77 -1.52
N ALA A 86 -12.96 7.83 -0.89
CA ALA A 86 -12.14 8.92 -0.40
C ALA A 86 -11.15 8.44 0.68
N GLU A 87 -11.58 7.56 1.59
CA GLU A 87 -10.72 7.00 2.63
C GLU A 87 -9.51 6.28 2.04
N SER A 88 -9.75 5.39 1.06
CA SER A 88 -8.71 4.62 0.40
C SER A 88 -7.72 5.51 -0.35
N THR A 89 -8.23 6.50 -1.08
CA THR A 89 -7.42 7.45 -1.83
C THR A 89 -6.58 8.34 -0.91
N ILE A 90 -7.14 8.86 0.18
CA ILE A 90 -6.41 9.65 1.17
C ILE A 90 -5.38 8.80 1.89
N SER A 91 -5.71 7.56 2.25
CA SER A 91 -4.78 6.61 2.89
C SER A 91 -3.54 6.36 2.03
N TYR A 92 -3.74 6.09 0.75
CA TYR A 92 -2.63 5.98 -0.20
C TYR A 92 -1.78 7.25 -0.26
N ALA A 93 -2.43 8.43 -0.38
CA ALA A 93 -1.72 9.70 -0.47
C ALA A 93 -0.86 9.99 0.77
N LEU A 94 -1.40 9.74 1.97
CA LEU A 94 -0.66 9.89 3.23
C LEU A 94 0.54 8.95 3.32
N ALA A 95 0.37 7.67 2.97
CA ALA A 95 1.46 6.71 2.95
C ALA A 95 2.54 7.11 1.93
N ARG A 96 2.13 7.54 0.73
CA ARG A 96 3.03 8.00 -0.33
C ARG A 96 3.86 9.20 0.10
N LEU A 97 3.26 10.21 0.71
CA LEU A 97 3.98 11.38 1.22
C LEU A 97 5.09 11.00 2.21
N LYS A 98 4.83 10.02 3.08
CA LYS A 98 5.84 9.54 4.03
C LYS A 98 6.96 8.74 3.37
N ILE A 99 6.66 7.97 2.34
CA ILE A 99 7.68 7.29 1.54
C ILE A 99 8.56 8.31 0.79
N GLU A 100 7.97 9.31 0.16
CA GLU A 100 8.70 10.36 -0.56
C GLU A 100 9.58 11.19 0.36
N GLU A 101 9.13 11.47 1.59
CA GLU A 101 9.91 12.16 2.62
C GLU A 101 11.18 11.36 3.02
N LYS A 102 11.08 10.06 3.15
CA LYS A 102 12.18 9.19 3.60
C LYS A 102 13.08 8.69 2.48
N PHE A 103 12.58 8.62 1.26
CA PHE A 103 13.30 8.14 0.08
C PHE A 103 13.29 9.19 -1.05
N PRO A 104 13.96 10.34 -0.85
CA PRO A 104 13.83 11.50 -1.75
C PRO A 104 14.56 11.37 -3.10
N SER A 105 15.17 10.23 -3.43
CA SER A 105 15.86 10.09 -4.71
C SER A 105 14.87 10.04 -5.88
N ALA A 106 14.96 11.05 -6.75
CA ALA A 106 14.14 11.19 -7.96
C ALA A 106 14.19 9.94 -8.88
N GLU A 107 15.27 9.18 -8.86
CA GLU A 107 15.42 7.94 -9.62
C GLU A 107 14.44 6.84 -9.15
N ASN A 108 14.15 6.76 -7.87
CA ASN A 108 13.18 5.78 -7.36
C ASN A 108 11.73 6.13 -7.73
N LEU A 109 11.41 7.42 -7.87
CA LEU A 109 10.09 7.89 -8.28
C LEU A 109 9.88 7.76 -9.80
N ILE A 110 10.92 7.98 -10.59
CA ILE A 110 10.88 7.84 -12.06
C ILE A 110 10.80 6.36 -12.44
N ASP A 111 11.63 5.51 -11.89
CA ASP A 111 11.60 4.06 -12.11
C ASP A 111 10.27 3.45 -11.63
N TYR A 112 9.74 3.98 -10.56
CA TYR A 112 8.46 3.62 -9.98
C TYR A 112 7.28 3.99 -10.89
N ASN A 113 7.23 5.24 -11.37
CA ASN A 113 6.21 5.70 -12.31
C ASN A 113 6.34 5.00 -13.67
N GLN A 114 7.56 4.74 -14.14
CA GLN A 114 7.79 3.99 -15.37
C GLN A 114 7.37 2.53 -15.25
N ARG A 115 7.61 1.87 -14.11
CA ARG A 115 7.14 0.48 -13.89
C ARG A 115 5.63 0.38 -13.81
N ILE A 116 4.96 1.40 -13.30
CA ILE A 116 3.49 1.49 -13.33
C ILE A 116 3.02 1.72 -14.77
N LEU A 117 3.62 2.65 -15.50
CA LEU A 117 3.26 2.95 -16.89
C LEU A 117 3.49 1.73 -17.80
N VAL A 118 4.62 1.05 -17.70
CA VAL A 118 4.92 -0.16 -18.50
C VAL A 118 3.99 -1.34 -18.16
N LYS A 119 3.51 -1.44 -16.92
CA LYS A 119 2.47 -2.43 -16.59
C LYS A 119 1.08 -2.01 -17.06
N ASN A 120 0.83 -0.71 -17.17
CA ASN A 120 -0.46 -0.15 -17.59
C ASN A 120 -0.60 -0.02 -19.11
N ASP A 121 0.48 -0.07 -19.90
CA ASP A 121 0.38 -0.26 -21.36
C ASP A 121 -0.31 -1.58 -21.76
N LYS A 122 -0.55 -2.48 -20.78
CA LYS A 122 -1.41 -3.66 -20.91
C LYS A 122 -2.80 -3.53 -20.27
N MET A 123 -3.07 -2.39 -19.61
CA MET A 123 -4.40 -2.04 -19.12
C MET A 123 -4.81 -0.76 -19.85
N GLU A 124 -5.74 -0.90 -20.81
CA GLU A 124 -6.40 0.25 -21.42
C GLU A 124 -7.02 1.11 -20.32
N CYS A 125 -6.56 2.32 -20.22
CA CYS A 125 -7.22 3.33 -19.40
C CYS A 125 -8.54 3.76 -20.04
#